data_7ab23b598e4d673444428d1ea0687408
#
_entry.id   7ab23b598e4d673444428d1ea0687408
#
_cell.length_a   1.000
_cell.length_b   1.000
_cell.length_c   1.000
_cell.angle_alpha   90.00
_cell.angle_beta   90.00
_cell.angle_gamma   90.00
#
_symmetry.space_group_name_H-M   'P 1'
#
loop_
_entity.id
_entity.type
_entity.pdbx_description
1 polymer ?
#
loop_
_entity_poly.entity_id
_entity_poly.type
_entity_poly.pdbx_seq_one_letter_code
_entity_poly.pdbx_strand_id
1 'polypeptide(L)'
;MEYIIDSSEKIEYKGNTYYLRIRTMNISNPVVLFLHGGCGSPDRAQVMKFQSPLADKFTLVAWDQRGAGYAYDRREAKTLTLTKEVYVNDAHNIVDYLKQRFEKQKIIIVGHSFGSVLGVWLAQQYPNDIAAYVGVGQCIDYIQNEEMSYEWSYREALRVGDKKSLKVLNKIGAPQNGRYVKNHLRCLMKQRSVLHKLGGATYANRKPYWQELLSHEVPIILKEYSLSGAIKYLKGLSYSPRQPLGNTNPDFLNTAKSLDVPVYLLLGRHDYNCPSPLAEQWFANLNAPQKELIWFENSAHSPQWEEAELWNKTFIGLFEHLTTEN
;
A
#
# COMPACT_ATOMS: atom_id res chain seq x y z
N MET A 1 26.43 11.92 -3.29
CA MET A 1 25.50 13.02 -2.97
C MET A 1 24.95 12.74 -1.57
N GLU A 2 24.86 13.76 -0.74
CA GLU A 2 24.44 13.66 0.66
C GLU A 2 22.98 14.06 0.80
N TYR A 3 22.23 13.36 1.66
CA TYR A 3 20.86 13.73 1.97
C TYR A 3 20.85 14.97 2.88
N ILE A 4 20.02 15.97 2.55
CA ILE A 4 19.78 17.12 3.43
C ILE A 4 18.89 16.69 4.62
N ILE A 5 17.92 15.78 4.35
CA ILE A 5 17.13 15.14 5.40
C ILE A 5 17.17 13.62 5.17
N ASP A 6 17.54 12.89 6.21
CA ASP A 6 17.42 11.42 6.30
C ASP A 6 17.06 11.05 7.74
N SER A 7 15.81 11.25 8.13
CA SER A 7 15.37 11.21 9.52
C SER A 7 14.14 10.33 9.73
N SER A 8 14.05 9.80 10.95
CA SER A 8 12.85 9.15 11.48
C SER A 8 12.29 10.05 12.57
N GLU A 9 11.10 10.58 12.40
CA GLU A 9 10.55 11.65 13.20
C GLU A 9 9.25 11.24 13.88
N LYS A 10 9.13 11.63 15.15
CA LYS A 10 7.88 11.68 15.89
C LYS A 10 7.39 13.12 15.90
N ILE A 11 6.23 13.37 15.34
CA ILE A 11 5.63 14.71 15.29
C ILE A 11 4.32 14.77 16.08
N GLU A 12 4.05 15.92 16.67
CA GLU A 12 2.76 16.24 17.28
C GLU A 12 2.06 17.26 16.38
N TYR A 13 0.88 16.92 15.85
CA TYR A 13 0.12 17.81 14.97
C TYR A 13 -1.38 17.66 15.18
N LYS A 14 -2.10 18.78 15.36
CA LYS A 14 -3.54 18.82 15.64
C LYS A 14 -3.98 17.85 16.75
N GLY A 15 -3.16 17.76 17.83
CA GLY A 15 -3.45 16.94 18.99
C GLY A 15 -3.21 15.44 18.83
N ASN A 16 -2.60 15.01 17.71
CA ASN A 16 -2.24 13.63 17.44
C ASN A 16 -0.73 13.46 17.25
N THR A 17 -0.25 12.26 17.56
CA THR A 17 1.14 11.85 17.34
C THR A 17 1.26 11.06 16.05
N TYR A 18 2.21 11.43 15.19
CA TYR A 18 2.53 10.72 13.95
C TYR A 18 4.01 10.33 13.91
N TYR A 19 4.30 9.26 13.15
CA TYR A 19 5.66 8.74 12.97
C TYR A 19 5.96 8.72 11.47
N LEU A 20 6.89 9.58 11.07
CA LEU A 20 7.29 9.78 9.68
C LEU A 20 8.73 9.32 9.47
N ARG A 21 9.02 8.81 8.29
CA ARG A 21 10.36 8.57 7.78
C ARG A 21 10.54 9.46 6.56
N ILE A 22 11.47 10.40 6.63
CA ILE A 22 11.64 11.43 5.60
C ILE A 22 13.05 11.32 5.01
N ARG A 23 13.14 11.40 3.67
CA ARG A 23 14.40 11.43 2.94
C ARG A 23 14.32 12.36 1.75
N THR A 24 15.27 13.29 1.63
CA THR A 24 15.42 14.19 0.47
C THR A 24 16.84 14.72 0.34
N MET A 25 17.25 15.02 -0.89
CA MET A 25 18.49 15.74 -1.20
C MET A 25 18.27 17.25 -1.42
N ASN A 26 17.01 17.68 -1.57
CA ASN A 26 16.66 19.11 -1.71
C ASN A 26 15.27 19.35 -1.08
N ILE A 27 15.18 20.30 -0.14
CA ILE A 27 13.92 20.64 0.54
C ILE A 27 12.88 21.28 -0.40
N SER A 28 13.33 21.83 -1.53
CA SER A 28 12.44 22.38 -2.57
C SER A 28 11.80 21.31 -3.45
N ASN A 29 12.19 20.05 -3.34
CA ASN A 29 11.62 18.96 -4.12
C ASN A 29 10.12 18.80 -3.87
N PRO A 30 9.34 18.36 -4.88
CA PRO A 30 7.96 17.89 -4.68
C PRO A 30 7.89 16.80 -3.62
N VAL A 31 6.86 16.85 -2.76
CA VAL A 31 6.68 15.89 -1.68
C VAL A 31 5.84 14.71 -2.13
N VAL A 32 6.28 13.50 -1.81
CA VAL A 32 5.60 12.23 -2.06
C VAL A 32 5.29 11.57 -0.72
N LEU A 33 4.01 11.40 -0.40
CA LEU A 33 3.56 10.65 0.78
C LEU A 33 3.17 9.24 0.37
N PHE A 34 3.85 8.24 0.96
CA PHE A 34 3.55 6.82 0.80
C PHE A 34 2.57 6.36 1.86
N LEU A 35 1.44 5.82 1.42
CA LEU A 35 0.41 5.20 2.24
C LEU A 35 0.54 3.68 2.14
N HIS A 36 0.97 3.05 3.23
CA HIS A 36 1.28 1.62 3.25
C HIS A 36 0.05 0.70 3.23
N GLY A 37 0.29 -0.55 2.89
CA GLY A 37 -0.72 -1.60 2.80
C GLY A 37 -1.11 -2.24 4.13
N GLY A 38 -1.84 -3.34 4.02
CA GLY A 38 -2.31 -4.18 5.11
C GLY A 38 -3.70 -3.85 5.55
N CYS A 39 -4.24 -3.45 6.46
CA CYS A 39 -4.12 -2.49 7.57
C CYS A 39 -3.00 -2.95 8.53
N GLY A 40 -2.08 -2.05 8.85
CA GLY A 40 -1.07 -2.31 9.87
C GLY A 40 0.24 -2.93 9.38
N SER A 41 0.55 -2.89 8.07
CA SER A 41 1.79 -3.39 7.48
C SER A 41 2.65 -2.22 6.95
N PRO A 42 3.37 -1.50 7.83
CA PRO A 42 4.17 -0.34 7.42
C PRO A 42 5.29 -0.75 6.46
N ASP A 43 5.48 0.05 5.42
CA ASP A 43 6.44 -0.20 4.35
C ASP A 43 7.61 0.81 4.30
N ARG A 44 7.79 1.61 5.36
CA ARG A 44 8.85 2.62 5.42
C ARG A 44 10.24 2.05 5.14
N ALA A 45 10.50 0.82 5.57
CA ALA A 45 11.75 0.13 5.36
C ALA A 45 11.96 -0.19 3.87
N GLN A 46 10.93 -0.65 3.19
CA GLN A 46 10.92 -0.94 1.77
C GLN A 46 11.04 0.34 0.94
N VAL A 47 10.27 1.39 1.27
CA VAL A 47 10.38 2.70 0.61
C VAL A 47 11.81 3.23 0.70
N MET A 48 12.43 3.21 1.89
CA MET A 48 13.80 3.67 2.06
C MET A 48 14.84 2.78 1.37
N LYS A 49 14.54 1.51 1.12
CA LYS A 49 15.43 0.61 0.38
C LYS A 49 15.29 0.78 -1.14
N PHE A 50 14.07 0.79 -1.64
CA PHE A 50 13.80 0.64 -3.07
C PHE A 50 13.56 1.97 -3.79
N GLN A 51 12.97 2.98 -3.10
CA GLN A 51 12.66 4.28 -3.68
C GLN A 51 13.70 5.37 -3.34
N SER A 52 14.77 5.06 -2.60
CA SER A 52 15.86 6.02 -2.34
C SER A 52 16.42 6.73 -3.57
N PRO A 53 16.51 6.09 -4.77
CA PRO A 53 16.94 6.79 -5.98
C PRO A 53 16.07 7.98 -6.37
N LEU A 54 14.84 8.07 -5.86
CA LEU A 54 13.96 9.22 -6.10
C LEU A 54 14.29 10.46 -5.26
N ALA A 55 15.12 10.32 -4.22
CA ALA A 55 15.34 11.37 -3.22
C ALA A 55 16.13 12.59 -3.75
N ASP A 56 16.74 12.49 -4.93
CA ASP A 56 17.35 13.62 -5.64
C ASP A 56 16.30 14.57 -6.26
N LYS A 57 15.14 14.03 -6.64
CA LYS A 57 14.06 14.75 -7.32
C LYS A 57 12.80 14.93 -6.49
N PHE A 58 12.63 14.14 -5.43
CA PHE A 58 11.44 14.16 -4.57
C PHE A 58 11.81 14.13 -3.09
N THR A 59 10.96 14.71 -2.26
CA THR A 59 10.98 14.49 -0.82
C THR A 59 10.11 13.29 -0.49
N LEU A 60 10.75 12.18 -0.13
CA LEU A 60 10.08 10.91 0.19
C LEU A 60 9.61 10.92 1.65
N VAL A 61 8.34 10.66 1.86
CA VAL A 61 7.75 10.55 3.20
C VAL A 61 6.98 9.24 3.31
N ALA A 62 7.46 8.33 4.15
CA ALA A 62 6.74 7.15 4.54
C ALA A 62 6.15 7.34 5.95
N TRP A 63 4.91 6.92 6.15
CA TRP A 63 4.16 7.11 7.37
C TRP A 63 3.76 5.78 8.00
N ASP A 64 4.06 5.59 9.28
CA ASP A 64 3.48 4.49 10.06
C ASP A 64 2.04 4.89 10.44
N GLN A 65 1.04 4.35 9.75
CA GLN A 65 -0.36 4.64 10.00
C GLN A 65 -0.77 4.21 11.41
N ARG A 66 -1.81 4.84 11.94
CA ARG A 66 -2.30 4.55 13.30
C ARG A 66 -2.53 3.06 13.52
N GLY A 67 -2.04 2.54 14.65
CA GLY A 67 -2.08 1.12 14.96
C GLY A 67 -1.01 0.25 14.27
N ALA A 68 -0.06 0.85 13.55
CA ALA A 68 1.00 0.17 12.81
C ALA A 68 2.39 0.67 13.21
N GLY A 69 3.44 -0.14 13.07
CA GLY A 69 4.83 0.26 13.30
C GLY A 69 5.04 1.01 14.60
N TYR A 70 5.76 2.13 14.57
CA TYR A 70 5.95 3.00 15.74
C TYR A 70 4.65 3.61 16.25
N ALA A 71 3.63 3.79 15.39
CA ALA A 71 2.32 4.33 15.76
C ALA A 71 1.40 3.30 16.47
N TYR A 72 1.85 2.05 16.65
CA TYR A 72 1.13 1.13 17.51
C TYR A 72 1.30 1.52 18.98
N ASP A 73 0.19 1.86 19.66
CA ASP A 73 0.13 2.08 21.10
C ASP A 73 -0.86 1.10 21.76
N ARG A 74 -0.39 0.38 22.81
CA ARG A 74 -1.20 -0.63 23.51
C ARG A 74 -2.37 -0.02 24.27
N ARG A 75 -2.25 1.23 24.75
CA ARG A 75 -3.30 1.89 25.52
C ARG A 75 -4.39 2.36 24.57
N GLU A 76 -3.98 3.04 23.50
CA GLU A 76 -4.88 3.50 22.43
C GLU A 76 -5.61 2.32 21.77
N ALA A 77 -4.94 1.20 21.54
CA ALA A 77 -5.52 -0.04 20.98
C ALA A 77 -6.66 -0.65 21.81
N LYS A 78 -6.85 -0.23 23.06
CA LYS A 78 -7.96 -0.68 23.91
C LYS A 78 -9.19 0.22 23.84
N THR A 79 -9.03 1.46 23.43
CA THR A 79 -10.06 2.51 23.51
C THR A 79 -10.43 3.07 22.16
N LEU A 80 -9.50 3.10 21.19
CA LEU A 80 -9.71 3.64 19.87
C LEU A 80 -10.17 2.55 18.90
N THR A 81 -11.27 2.84 18.20
CA THR A 81 -11.73 2.05 17.06
C THR A 81 -11.20 2.68 15.79
N LEU A 82 -10.45 1.91 15.00
CA LEU A 82 -9.91 2.37 13.71
C LEU A 82 -10.99 2.27 12.64
N THR A 83 -11.50 3.43 12.22
CA THR A 83 -12.52 3.59 11.18
C THR A 83 -11.93 4.29 9.95
N LYS A 84 -12.68 4.34 8.86
CA LYS A 84 -12.35 5.12 7.66
C LYS A 84 -12.03 6.57 8.00
N GLU A 85 -12.89 7.20 8.81
CA GLU A 85 -12.78 8.61 9.18
C GLU A 85 -11.47 8.88 9.95
N VAL A 86 -11.09 7.99 10.87
CA VAL A 86 -9.83 8.11 11.62
C VAL A 86 -8.65 8.11 10.67
N TYR A 87 -8.59 7.17 9.73
CA TYR A 87 -7.46 7.06 8.80
C TYR A 87 -7.42 8.22 7.79
N VAL A 88 -8.57 8.63 7.25
CA VAL A 88 -8.64 9.76 6.31
C VAL A 88 -8.25 11.07 7.00
N ASN A 89 -8.74 11.30 8.23
CA ASN A 89 -8.37 12.48 9.02
C ASN A 89 -6.88 12.50 9.38
N ASP A 90 -6.30 11.36 9.77
CA ASP A 90 -4.88 11.25 10.04
C ASP A 90 -4.04 11.52 8.79
N ALA A 91 -4.42 10.93 7.65
CA ALA A 91 -3.74 11.15 6.37
C ALA A 91 -3.80 12.63 5.96
N HIS A 92 -4.96 13.27 6.08
CA HIS A 92 -5.11 14.69 5.77
C HIS A 92 -4.30 15.58 6.72
N ASN A 93 -4.26 15.28 8.02
CA ASN A 93 -3.41 16.00 8.97
C ASN A 93 -1.91 15.93 8.58
N ILE A 94 -1.47 14.77 8.09
CA ILE A 94 -0.09 14.62 7.60
C ILE A 94 0.12 15.42 6.31
N VAL A 95 -0.83 15.40 5.38
CA VAL A 95 -0.79 16.22 4.16
C VAL A 95 -0.66 17.70 4.53
N ASP A 96 -1.49 18.22 5.43
CA ASP A 96 -1.42 19.60 5.91
C ASP A 96 -0.06 19.93 6.53
N TYR A 97 0.43 19.06 7.42
CA TYR A 97 1.74 19.23 8.05
C TYR A 97 2.86 19.30 7.01
N LEU A 98 2.86 18.39 6.02
CA LEU A 98 3.89 18.35 4.98
C LEU A 98 3.82 19.55 4.05
N LYS A 99 2.62 20.03 3.71
CA LYS A 99 2.43 21.24 2.93
C LYS A 99 3.04 22.46 3.65
N GLN A 100 2.79 22.61 4.95
CA GLN A 100 3.35 23.69 5.75
C GLN A 100 4.86 23.56 5.91
N ARG A 101 5.37 22.37 6.22
CA ARG A 101 6.80 22.13 6.47
C ARG A 101 7.67 22.37 5.25
N PHE A 102 7.19 21.97 4.07
CA PHE A 102 7.95 22.05 2.81
C PHE A 102 7.46 23.16 1.88
N GLU A 103 6.57 24.04 2.37
CA GLU A 103 6.01 25.19 1.62
C GLU A 103 5.39 24.75 0.27
N LYS A 104 4.65 23.63 0.27
CA LYS A 104 3.99 23.08 -0.93
C LYS A 104 2.49 23.35 -0.92
N GLN A 105 1.94 23.69 -2.07
CA GLN A 105 0.48 23.85 -2.24
C GLN A 105 -0.23 22.50 -2.26
N LYS A 106 0.38 21.52 -2.91
CA LYS A 106 -0.14 20.15 -3.10
C LYS A 106 0.99 19.13 -2.96
N ILE A 107 0.65 17.89 -2.60
CA ILE A 107 1.61 16.78 -2.54
C ILE A 107 1.14 15.58 -3.38
N ILE A 108 2.08 14.72 -3.78
CA ILE A 108 1.80 13.48 -4.49
C ILE A 108 1.48 12.40 -3.45
N ILE A 109 0.41 11.65 -3.67
CA ILE A 109 0.01 10.52 -2.84
C ILE A 109 0.29 9.21 -3.58
N VAL A 110 1.08 8.32 -2.99
CA VAL A 110 1.30 6.95 -3.46
C VAL A 110 0.63 5.99 -2.50
N GLY A 111 -0.39 5.27 -2.94
CA GLY A 111 -1.09 4.29 -2.12
C GLY A 111 -0.83 2.86 -2.57
N HIS A 112 -0.31 1.99 -1.68
CA HIS A 112 -0.09 0.58 -1.96
C HIS A 112 -1.12 -0.29 -1.25
N SER A 113 -1.76 -1.23 -1.97
CA SER A 113 -2.68 -2.20 -1.37
C SER A 113 -3.81 -1.50 -0.59
N PHE A 114 -3.99 -1.74 0.71
CA PHE A 114 -4.91 -0.96 1.55
C PHE A 114 -4.63 0.56 1.49
N GLY A 115 -3.35 0.97 1.40
CA GLY A 115 -2.99 2.38 1.20
C GLY A 115 -3.59 2.98 -0.07
N SER A 116 -3.86 2.16 -1.09
CA SER A 116 -4.56 2.61 -2.30
C SER A 116 -6.04 2.92 -2.04
N VAL A 117 -6.68 2.19 -1.13
CA VAL A 117 -8.05 2.50 -0.68
C VAL A 117 -8.07 3.83 0.07
N LEU A 118 -7.12 4.02 0.99
CA LEU A 118 -6.97 5.28 1.74
C LEU A 118 -6.68 6.46 0.81
N GLY A 119 -5.82 6.26 -0.21
CA GLY A 119 -5.47 7.27 -1.20
C GLY A 119 -6.68 7.74 -2.02
N VAL A 120 -7.55 6.82 -2.47
CA VAL A 120 -8.79 7.17 -3.18
C VAL A 120 -9.74 7.95 -2.26
N TRP A 121 -9.96 7.50 -1.02
CA TRP A 121 -10.81 8.24 -0.07
C TRP A 121 -10.28 9.65 0.23
N LEU A 122 -8.94 9.78 0.36
CA LEU A 122 -8.29 11.07 0.59
C LEU A 122 -8.46 11.98 -0.63
N ALA A 123 -8.28 11.46 -1.85
CA ALA A 123 -8.45 12.20 -3.10
C ALA A 123 -9.90 12.65 -3.34
N GLN A 124 -10.89 11.83 -2.92
CA GLN A 124 -12.29 12.22 -2.97
C GLN A 124 -12.62 13.37 -2.02
N GLN A 125 -12.03 13.36 -0.82
CA GLN A 125 -12.39 14.29 0.25
C GLN A 125 -11.59 15.60 0.21
N TYR A 126 -10.32 15.54 -0.24
CA TYR A 126 -9.37 16.67 -0.20
C TYR A 126 -8.61 16.86 -1.54
N PRO A 127 -9.32 16.97 -2.69
CA PRO A 127 -8.67 17.05 -4.01
C PRO A 127 -7.77 18.29 -4.17
N ASN A 128 -8.06 19.37 -3.45
CA ASN A 128 -7.29 20.61 -3.52
C ASN A 128 -5.89 20.52 -2.91
N ASP A 129 -5.62 19.49 -2.09
CA ASP A 129 -4.35 19.30 -1.40
C ASP A 129 -3.44 18.27 -2.10
N ILE A 130 -3.95 17.62 -3.17
CA ILE A 130 -3.30 16.51 -3.84
C ILE A 130 -2.89 16.92 -5.24
N ALA A 131 -1.59 16.80 -5.55
CA ALA A 131 -1.04 17.06 -6.89
C ALA A 131 -1.39 15.92 -7.87
N ALA A 132 -1.29 14.68 -7.39
CA ALA A 132 -1.68 13.48 -8.11
C ALA A 132 -1.87 12.31 -7.14
N TYR A 133 -2.70 11.34 -7.53
CA TYR A 133 -2.84 10.06 -6.88
C TYR A 133 -2.21 8.94 -7.72
N VAL A 134 -1.34 8.14 -7.09
CA VAL A 134 -0.70 6.97 -7.69
C VAL A 134 -1.13 5.72 -6.93
N GLY A 135 -1.88 4.85 -7.58
CA GLY A 135 -2.33 3.58 -7.02
C GLY A 135 -1.40 2.42 -7.43
N VAL A 136 -0.91 1.65 -6.46
CA VAL A 136 -0.06 0.48 -6.65
C VAL A 136 -0.71 -0.72 -5.97
N GLY A 137 -0.83 -1.86 -6.67
CA GLY A 137 -1.60 -2.98 -6.16
C GLY A 137 -3.01 -2.52 -5.74
N GLN A 138 -3.68 -1.80 -6.62
CA GLN A 138 -4.91 -1.05 -6.37
C GLN A 138 -6.06 -1.96 -5.97
N CYS A 139 -6.55 -1.79 -4.75
CA CYS A 139 -7.73 -2.49 -4.27
C CYS A 139 -9.00 -1.69 -4.59
N ILE A 140 -10.03 -2.38 -5.09
CA ILE A 140 -11.28 -1.77 -5.58
C ILE A 140 -12.49 -2.19 -4.75
N ASP A 141 -12.61 -3.49 -4.51
CA ASP A 141 -13.75 -4.10 -3.85
C ASP A 141 -13.30 -5.37 -3.12
N TYR A 142 -13.40 -5.41 -1.79
CA TYR A 142 -12.89 -6.55 -1.03
C TYR A 142 -13.67 -7.85 -1.28
N ILE A 143 -14.96 -7.75 -1.61
CA ILE A 143 -15.80 -8.92 -1.88
C ILE A 143 -15.31 -9.58 -3.17
N GLN A 144 -15.31 -8.84 -4.26
CA GLN A 144 -14.86 -9.33 -5.56
C GLN A 144 -13.38 -9.71 -5.54
N ASN A 145 -12.54 -8.94 -4.82
CA ASN A 145 -11.12 -9.22 -4.64
C ASN A 145 -10.88 -10.62 -4.08
N GLU A 146 -11.57 -10.99 -3.00
CA GLU A 146 -11.39 -12.30 -2.37
C GLU A 146 -11.90 -13.43 -3.25
N GLU A 147 -13.02 -13.25 -3.93
CA GLU A 147 -13.59 -14.24 -4.85
C GLU A 147 -12.67 -14.48 -6.05
N MET A 148 -12.21 -13.41 -6.71
CA MET A 148 -11.28 -13.50 -7.84
C MET A 148 -9.92 -14.09 -7.44
N SER A 149 -9.39 -13.70 -6.28
CA SER A 149 -8.12 -14.21 -5.75
C SER A 149 -8.17 -15.72 -5.48
N TYR A 150 -9.29 -16.19 -4.89
CA TYR A 150 -9.50 -17.62 -4.66
C TYR A 150 -9.66 -18.38 -5.98
N GLU A 151 -10.49 -17.89 -6.89
CA GLU A 151 -10.75 -18.53 -8.17
C GLU A 151 -9.48 -18.66 -9.00
N TRP A 152 -8.69 -17.57 -9.10
CA TRP A 152 -7.41 -17.61 -9.79
C TRP A 152 -6.46 -18.64 -9.15
N SER A 153 -6.33 -18.62 -7.81
CA SER A 153 -5.46 -19.57 -7.10
C SER A 153 -5.87 -21.02 -7.38
N TYR A 154 -7.16 -21.30 -7.47
CA TYR A 154 -7.70 -22.62 -7.75
C TYR A 154 -7.40 -23.07 -9.19
N ARG A 155 -7.67 -22.18 -10.16
CA ARG A 155 -7.39 -22.43 -11.59
C ARG A 155 -5.89 -22.61 -11.84
N GLU A 156 -5.07 -21.76 -11.24
CA GLU A 156 -3.61 -21.85 -11.41
C GLU A 156 -3.05 -23.11 -10.76
N ALA A 157 -3.53 -23.51 -9.59
CA ALA A 157 -3.14 -24.78 -8.96
C ALA A 157 -3.53 -26.00 -9.83
N LEU A 158 -4.69 -25.97 -10.51
CA LEU A 158 -5.08 -26.98 -11.49
C LEU A 158 -4.14 -26.99 -12.70
N ARG A 159 -3.86 -25.80 -13.27
CA ARG A 159 -3.01 -25.63 -14.45
C ARG A 159 -1.61 -26.19 -14.24
N VAL A 160 -1.00 -25.97 -13.07
CA VAL A 160 0.34 -26.44 -12.74
C VAL A 160 0.37 -27.82 -12.06
N GLY A 161 -0.78 -28.44 -11.83
CA GLY A 161 -0.90 -29.77 -11.19
C GLY A 161 -0.53 -29.78 -9.71
N ASP A 162 -0.66 -28.65 -8.98
CA ASP A 162 -0.31 -28.55 -7.56
C ASP A 162 -1.41 -29.14 -6.65
N LYS A 163 -1.38 -30.47 -6.50
CA LYS A 163 -2.31 -31.23 -5.65
C LYS A 163 -2.31 -30.76 -4.17
N LYS A 164 -1.18 -30.25 -3.65
CA LYS A 164 -1.10 -29.77 -2.26
C LYS A 164 -1.87 -28.46 -2.10
N SER A 165 -1.71 -27.52 -3.00
CA SER A 165 -2.46 -26.27 -3.01
C SER A 165 -3.96 -26.51 -3.22
N LEU A 166 -4.35 -27.40 -4.15
CA LEU A 166 -5.75 -27.81 -4.34
C LEU A 166 -6.37 -28.39 -3.07
N LYS A 167 -5.63 -29.25 -2.35
CA LYS A 167 -6.10 -29.82 -1.07
C LYS A 167 -6.36 -28.72 -0.03
N VAL A 168 -5.51 -27.71 0.04
CA VAL A 168 -5.69 -26.55 0.95
C VAL A 168 -6.92 -25.76 0.55
N LEU A 169 -7.05 -25.38 -0.73
CA LEU A 169 -8.16 -24.59 -1.25
C LEU A 169 -9.50 -25.31 -1.07
N ASN A 170 -9.58 -26.60 -1.41
CA ASN A 170 -10.79 -27.40 -1.19
C ASN A 170 -11.18 -27.47 0.30
N LYS A 171 -10.19 -27.53 1.21
CA LYS A 171 -10.46 -27.60 2.65
C LYS A 171 -11.00 -26.30 3.23
N ILE A 172 -10.53 -25.14 2.74
CA ILE A 172 -11.02 -23.83 3.19
C ILE A 172 -12.34 -23.46 2.53
N GLY A 173 -12.59 -23.94 1.30
CA GLY A 173 -13.75 -23.59 0.48
C GLY A 173 -13.62 -22.21 -0.15
N ALA A 174 -14.47 -21.91 -1.13
CA ALA A 174 -14.55 -20.58 -1.72
C ALA A 174 -15.12 -19.56 -0.72
N PRO A 175 -14.68 -18.29 -0.76
CA PRO A 175 -15.30 -17.24 0.02
C PRO A 175 -16.75 -16.99 -0.45
N GLN A 176 -17.61 -16.57 0.47
CA GLN A 176 -18.99 -16.16 0.19
C GLN A 176 -19.12 -14.70 0.63
N ASN A 177 -19.54 -13.82 -0.27
CA ASN A 177 -19.56 -12.38 -0.04
C ASN A 177 -18.19 -11.89 0.51
N GLY A 178 -17.10 -12.31 -0.13
CA GLY A 178 -15.74 -11.95 0.24
C GLY A 178 -15.21 -12.57 1.55
N ARG A 179 -15.95 -13.47 2.20
CA ARG A 179 -15.57 -14.03 3.50
C ARG A 179 -15.61 -15.56 3.51
N TYR A 180 -14.60 -16.15 4.13
CA TYR A 180 -14.59 -17.59 4.39
C TYR A 180 -15.53 -17.94 5.55
N VAL A 181 -16.36 -18.95 5.37
CA VAL A 181 -17.40 -19.37 6.34
C VAL A 181 -16.80 -19.82 7.68
N LYS A 182 -15.67 -20.54 7.64
CA LYS A 182 -15.00 -21.05 8.83
C LYS A 182 -13.76 -20.20 9.13
N ASN A 183 -13.68 -19.58 10.31
CA ASN A 183 -12.51 -18.84 10.77
C ASN A 183 -11.84 -18.03 9.64
N HIS A 184 -12.52 -16.99 9.22
CA HIS A 184 -12.17 -16.17 8.05
C HIS A 184 -10.68 -15.84 7.97
N LEU A 185 -10.11 -15.24 9.01
CA LEU A 185 -8.71 -14.81 9.00
C LEU A 185 -7.74 -15.99 8.77
N ARG A 186 -7.98 -17.14 9.41
CA ARG A 186 -7.13 -18.32 9.23
C ARG A 186 -7.24 -18.89 7.81
N CYS A 187 -8.43 -18.90 7.24
CA CYS A 187 -8.64 -19.37 5.86
C CYS A 187 -8.03 -18.41 4.85
N LEU A 188 -8.19 -17.10 5.08
CA LEU A 188 -7.56 -16.04 4.29
C LEU A 188 -6.03 -16.21 4.26
N MET A 189 -5.38 -16.38 5.41
CA MET A 189 -3.92 -16.60 5.46
C MET A 189 -3.47 -17.84 4.71
N LYS A 190 -4.27 -18.92 4.73
CA LYS A 190 -3.97 -20.12 3.95
C LYS A 190 -4.10 -19.88 2.45
N GLN A 191 -5.14 -19.18 2.03
CA GLN A 191 -5.33 -18.81 0.63
C GLN A 191 -4.17 -17.92 0.17
N ARG A 192 -3.78 -16.90 0.95
CA ARG A 192 -2.65 -16.02 0.62
C ARG A 192 -1.32 -16.79 0.50
N SER A 193 -1.11 -17.80 1.33
CA SER A 193 0.07 -18.68 1.21
C SER A 193 0.08 -19.48 -0.10
N VAL A 194 -1.10 -19.93 -0.55
CA VAL A 194 -1.24 -20.59 -1.85
C VAL A 194 -1.04 -19.59 -3.00
N LEU A 195 -1.68 -18.43 -2.92
CA LEU A 195 -1.55 -17.35 -3.89
C LEU A 195 -0.09 -16.95 -4.11
N HIS A 196 0.63 -16.70 -3.01
CA HIS A 196 2.06 -16.36 -3.04
C HIS A 196 2.89 -17.48 -3.73
N LYS A 197 2.66 -18.72 -3.33
CA LYS A 197 3.35 -19.90 -3.92
C LYS A 197 3.13 -19.99 -5.44
N LEU A 198 1.94 -19.63 -5.91
CA LEU A 198 1.56 -19.71 -7.33
C LEU A 198 1.96 -18.47 -8.14
N GLY A 199 2.44 -17.40 -7.49
CA GLY A 199 2.93 -16.19 -8.15
C GLY A 199 1.91 -15.07 -8.31
N GLY A 200 0.78 -15.14 -7.61
CA GLY A 200 -0.26 -14.11 -7.65
C GLY A 200 -0.08 -12.98 -6.63
N ALA A 201 0.94 -13.06 -5.77
CA ALA A 201 1.31 -11.99 -4.84
C ALA A 201 2.74 -11.47 -5.06
N THR A 202 3.66 -12.34 -5.48
CA THR A 202 5.02 -12.02 -5.92
C THR A 202 5.32 -12.90 -7.14
N TYR A 203 5.81 -12.31 -8.23
CA TYR A 203 5.95 -13.03 -9.50
C TYR A 203 7.38 -13.45 -9.82
N ALA A 204 8.32 -12.50 -9.92
CA ALA A 204 9.64 -12.74 -10.51
C ALA A 204 10.58 -13.58 -9.65
N ASN A 205 10.58 -13.43 -8.34
CA ASN A 205 11.52 -14.07 -7.41
C ASN A 205 10.79 -14.95 -6.39
N ARG A 206 10.04 -15.95 -6.88
CA ARG A 206 9.24 -16.84 -6.04
C ARG A 206 10.10 -17.67 -5.10
N LYS A 207 10.17 -17.24 -3.86
CA LYS A 207 10.69 -18.05 -2.74
C LYS A 207 9.51 -18.50 -1.88
N PRO A 208 9.64 -19.59 -1.12
CA PRO A 208 8.66 -19.85 -0.06
C PRO A 208 8.51 -18.62 0.83
N TYR A 209 7.28 -18.23 1.17
CA TYR A 209 6.96 -17.01 1.91
C TYR A 209 7.86 -16.78 3.15
N TRP A 210 8.13 -17.82 3.92
CA TRP A 210 9.00 -17.74 5.10
C TRP A 210 10.47 -17.45 4.75
N GLN A 211 10.98 -17.92 3.58
CA GLN A 211 12.35 -17.60 3.13
C GLN A 211 12.44 -16.14 2.68
N GLU A 212 11.44 -15.65 1.97
CA GLU A 212 11.37 -14.24 1.59
C GLU A 212 11.31 -13.34 2.82
N LEU A 213 10.43 -13.66 3.77
CA LEU A 213 10.32 -12.95 5.03
C LEU A 213 11.67 -12.89 5.78
N LEU A 214 12.34 -14.02 5.98
CA LEU A 214 13.59 -14.06 6.74
C LEU A 214 14.79 -13.50 5.98
N SER A 215 14.88 -13.70 4.67
CA SER A 215 16.05 -13.27 3.89
C SER A 215 15.97 -11.84 3.38
N HIS A 216 14.77 -11.26 3.25
CA HIS A 216 14.56 -9.94 2.66
C HIS A 216 13.83 -8.98 3.60
N GLU A 217 12.66 -9.35 4.11
CA GLU A 217 11.81 -8.44 4.88
C GLU A 217 12.41 -8.14 6.26
N VAL A 218 12.74 -9.15 7.04
CA VAL A 218 13.24 -8.98 8.41
C VAL A 218 14.52 -8.15 8.46
N PRO A 219 15.56 -8.38 7.64
CA PRO A 219 16.76 -7.55 7.64
C PRO A 219 16.50 -6.06 7.31
N ILE A 220 15.56 -5.79 6.41
CA ILE A 220 15.18 -4.41 6.03
C ILE A 220 14.47 -3.73 7.19
N ILE A 221 13.49 -4.42 7.80
CA ILE A 221 12.73 -3.93 8.94
C ILE A 221 13.66 -3.62 10.12
N LEU A 222 14.61 -4.50 10.44
CA LEU A 222 15.55 -4.29 11.54
C LEU A 222 16.56 -3.15 11.32
N LYS A 223 16.72 -2.67 10.09
CA LYS A 223 17.51 -1.46 9.81
C LYS A 223 16.73 -0.17 10.09
N GLU A 224 15.42 -0.18 9.92
CA GLU A 224 14.54 1.00 10.06
C GLU A 224 13.87 1.08 11.43
N TYR A 225 13.67 -0.05 12.12
CA TYR A 225 13.03 -0.09 13.41
C TYR A 225 14.03 -0.50 14.49
N SER A 226 14.02 0.22 15.63
CA SER A 226 14.66 -0.28 16.85
C SER A 226 14.01 -1.59 17.29
N LEU A 227 14.63 -2.31 18.23
CA LEU A 227 14.06 -3.54 18.78
C LEU A 227 12.64 -3.32 19.33
N SER A 228 12.41 -2.23 20.07
CA SER A 228 11.06 -1.86 20.54
C SER A 228 10.09 -1.52 19.41
N GLY A 229 10.58 -0.87 18.34
CA GLY A 229 9.80 -0.59 17.12
C GLY A 229 9.42 -1.85 16.36
N ALA A 230 10.33 -2.83 16.25
CA ALA A 230 10.05 -4.14 15.65
C ALA A 230 8.97 -4.92 16.43
N ILE A 231 8.98 -4.84 17.76
CA ILE A 231 7.90 -5.43 18.60
C ILE A 231 6.55 -4.73 18.32
N LYS A 232 6.53 -3.41 18.21
CA LYS A 232 5.33 -2.64 17.87
C LYS A 232 4.84 -3.00 16.47
N TYR A 233 5.75 -3.13 15.49
CA TYR A 233 5.46 -3.57 14.12
C TYR A 233 4.70 -4.91 14.13
N LEU A 234 5.23 -5.94 14.80
CA LEU A 234 4.58 -7.25 14.89
C LEU A 234 3.20 -7.20 15.57
N LYS A 235 3.05 -6.34 16.58
CA LYS A 235 1.74 -6.13 17.25
C LYS A 235 0.75 -5.43 16.33
N GLY A 236 1.19 -4.44 15.56
CA GLY A 236 0.38 -3.74 14.57
C GLY A 236 -0.17 -4.67 13.49
N LEU A 237 0.67 -5.55 12.94
CA LEU A 237 0.27 -6.59 11.99
C LEU A 237 -0.87 -7.49 12.50
N SER A 238 -0.92 -7.71 13.82
CA SER A 238 -1.95 -8.52 14.45
C SER A 238 -3.20 -7.74 14.86
N TYR A 239 -3.05 -6.44 15.16
CA TYR A 239 -4.11 -5.58 15.68
C TYR A 239 -4.97 -4.98 14.57
N SER A 240 -4.36 -4.26 13.63
CA SER A 240 -5.07 -3.43 12.67
C SER A 240 -6.03 -4.19 11.75
N PRO A 241 -5.71 -5.42 11.27
CA PRO A 241 -6.66 -6.16 10.42
C PRO A 241 -7.94 -6.62 11.12
N ARG A 242 -7.97 -6.57 12.46
CA ARG A 242 -9.14 -6.93 13.25
C ARG A 242 -10.08 -5.76 13.52
N GLN A 243 -9.68 -4.56 13.13
CA GLN A 243 -10.47 -3.35 13.32
C GLN A 243 -11.59 -3.25 12.27
N PRO A 244 -12.67 -2.50 12.54
CA PRO A 244 -13.80 -2.33 11.60
C PRO A 244 -13.39 -1.90 10.21
N LEU A 245 -12.36 -1.08 10.09
CA LEU A 245 -11.84 -0.61 8.81
C LEU A 245 -11.44 -1.76 7.88
N GLY A 246 -10.81 -2.82 8.40
CA GLY A 246 -10.46 -4.01 7.62
C GLY A 246 -11.66 -4.78 7.06
N ASN A 247 -12.88 -4.42 7.48
CA ASN A 247 -14.13 -5.01 7.00
C ASN A 247 -15.00 -3.99 6.22
N THR A 248 -14.55 -2.75 6.06
CA THR A 248 -15.26 -1.70 5.31
C THR A 248 -14.97 -1.90 3.83
N ASN A 249 -15.94 -2.44 3.08
CA ASN A 249 -15.78 -2.61 1.64
C ASN A 249 -15.71 -1.25 0.94
N PRO A 250 -14.67 -0.92 0.17
CA PRO A 250 -14.57 0.36 -0.54
C PRO A 250 -15.59 0.49 -1.67
N ASP A 251 -15.89 -0.59 -2.39
CA ASP A 251 -16.82 -0.64 -3.52
C ASP A 251 -16.61 0.51 -4.53
N PHE A 252 -15.38 0.71 -4.99
CA PHE A 252 -15.05 1.85 -5.85
C PHE A 252 -15.68 1.80 -7.24
N LEU A 253 -16.11 0.65 -7.70
CA LEU A 253 -16.91 0.55 -8.92
C LEU A 253 -18.19 1.40 -8.84
N ASN A 254 -18.74 1.53 -7.64
CA ASN A 254 -19.96 2.31 -7.40
C ASN A 254 -19.70 3.66 -6.70
N THR A 255 -18.71 3.72 -5.78
CA THR A 255 -18.49 4.87 -4.88
C THR A 255 -17.42 5.85 -5.35
N ALA A 256 -16.57 5.49 -6.35
CA ALA A 256 -15.51 6.33 -6.87
C ALA A 256 -15.50 6.34 -8.41
N LYS A 257 -16.55 6.91 -9.00
CA LYS A 257 -16.67 7.06 -10.46
C LYS A 257 -15.91 8.26 -11.01
N SER A 258 -15.57 9.22 -10.16
CA SER A 258 -14.76 10.39 -10.51
C SER A 258 -13.80 10.75 -9.40
N LEU A 259 -12.64 11.28 -9.78
CA LEU A 259 -11.66 11.92 -8.89
C LEU A 259 -11.21 13.23 -9.55
N ASP A 260 -11.18 14.31 -8.78
CA ASP A 260 -10.83 15.66 -9.28
C ASP A 260 -9.31 15.92 -9.23
N VAL A 261 -8.51 14.85 -9.28
CA VAL A 261 -7.05 14.86 -9.30
C VAL A 261 -6.53 13.98 -10.42
N PRO A 262 -5.31 14.21 -10.95
CA PRO A 262 -4.63 13.25 -11.82
C PRO A 262 -4.49 11.88 -11.16
N VAL A 263 -4.77 10.79 -11.90
CA VAL A 263 -4.75 9.40 -11.41
C VAL A 263 -3.83 8.54 -12.25
N TYR A 264 -2.86 7.92 -11.62
CA TYR A 264 -1.94 6.98 -12.24
C TYR A 264 -2.06 5.61 -11.55
N LEU A 265 -2.28 4.55 -12.32
CA LEU A 265 -2.22 3.19 -11.77
C LEU A 265 -0.97 2.49 -12.29
N LEU A 266 -0.11 2.06 -11.37
CA LEU A 266 1.10 1.30 -11.63
C LEU A 266 0.90 -0.13 -11.16
N LEU A 267 0.46 -1.01 -12.07
CA LEU A 267 -0.06 -2.34 -11.73
C LEU A 267 0.88 -3.46 -12.19
N GLY A 268 1.09 -4.44 -11.32
CA GLY A 268 1.73 -5.70 -11.72
C GLY A 268 0.75 -6.58 -12.52
N ARG A 269 1.22 -7.13 -13.64
CA ARG A 269 0.42 -7.97 -14.54
C ARG A 269 -0.14 -9.22 -13.86
N HIS A 270 0.58 -9.73 -12.87
CA HIS A 270 0.27 -10.97 -12.18
C HIS A 270 -0.36 -10.78 -10.79
N ASP A 271 -0.81 -9.55 -10.45
CA ASP A 271 -1.44 -9.29 -9.16
C ASP A 271 -2.84 -9.92 -9.09
N TYR A 272 -2.97 -10.89 -8.19
CA TYR A 272 -4.23 -11.47 -7.75
C TYR A 272 -4.39 -11.39 -6.22
N ASN A 273 -3.50 -10.66 -5.54
CA ASN A 273 -3.71 -10.27 -4.15
C ASN A 273 -4.73 -9.11 -4.06
N CYS A 274 -4.53 -8.08 -4.91
CA CYS A 274 -5.55 -7.12 -5.32
C CYS A 274 -5.70 -7.26 -6.84
N PRO A 275 -6.66 -8.05 -7.35
CA PRO A 275 -6.68 -8.44 -8.76
C PRO A 275 -6.60 -7.26 -9.72
N SER A 276 -5.50 -7.16 -10.45
CA SER A 276 -5.28 -6.09 -11.43
C SER A 276 -6.38 -5.98 -12.48
N PRO A 277 -7.04 -7.07 -12.94
CA PRO A 277 -8.20 -6.94 -13.84
C PRO A 277 -9.36 -6.15 -13.24
N LEU A 278 -9.58 -6.21 -11.93
CA LEU A 278 -10.61 -5.43 -11.26
C LEU A 278 -10.24 -3.95 -11.18
N ALA A 279 -8.95 -3.65 -10.94
CA ALA A 279 -8.43 -2.29 -10.97
C ALA A 279 -8.51 -1.68 -12.38
N GLU A 280 -8.18 -2.45 -13.41
CA GLU A 280 -8.32 -2.05 -14.82
C GLU A 280 -9.78 -1.73 -15.19
N GLN A 281 -10.73 -2.56 -14.75
CA GLN A 281 -12.16 -2.33 -14.94
C GLN A 281 -12.62 -1.02 -14.29
N TRP A 282 -12.22 -0.75 -13.07
CA TRP A 282 -12.50 0.52 -12.40
C TRP A 282 -11.89 1.70 -13.15
N PHE A 283 -10.61 1.60 -13.50
CA PHE A 283 -9.87 2.65 -14.17
C PHE A 283 -10.46 3.01 -15.54
N ALA A 284 -10.93 2.02 -16.30
CA ALA A 284 -11.58 2.26 -17.59
C ALA A 284 -12.79 3.20 -17.46
N ASN A 285 -13.55 3.07 -16.38
CA ASN A 285 -14.77 3.82 -16.10
C ASN A 285 -14.57 5.07 -15.23
N LEU A 286 -13.36 5.26 -14.69
CA LEU A 286 -13.05 6.41 -13.85
C LEU A 286 -12.99 7.69 -14.70
N ASN A 287 -13.65 8.75 -14.25
CA ASN A 287 -13.44 10.10 -14.76
C ASN A 287 -12.39 10.83 -13.90
N ALA A 288 -11.34 11.37 -14.54
CA ALA A 288 -10.30 12.15 -13.88
C ALA A 288 -9.72 13.18 -14.88
N PRO A 289 -9.17 14.33 -14.40
CA PRO A 289 -8.57 15.36 -15.27
C PRO A 289 -7.45 14.81 -16.17
N GLN A 290 -6.68 13.89 -15.64
CA GLN A 290 -5.64 13.12 -16.32
C GLN A 290 -5.60 11.73 -15.71
N LYS A 291 -5.47 10.69 -16.55
CA LYS A 291 -5.32 9.32 -16.04
C LYS A 291 -4.44 8.48 -16.97
N GLU A 292 -3.58 7.66 -16.37
CA GLU A 292 -2.73 6.71 -17.08
C GLU A 292 -2.62 5.39 -16.30
N LEU A 293 -2.62 4.26 -17.02
CA LEU A 293 -2.43 2.93 -16.47
C LEU A 293 -1.17 2.34 -17.07
N ILE A 294 -0.23 1.96 -16.22
CA ILE A 294 1.08 1.45 -16.59
C ILE A 294 1.23 0.03 -16.02
N TRP A 295 1.59 -0.89 -16.91
CA TRP A 295 1.78 -2.29 -16.57
C TRP A 295 3.24 -2.62 -16.29
N PHE A 296 3.47 -3.38 -15.22
CA PHE A 296 4.72 -4.00 -14.87
C PHE A 296 4.60 -5.49 -15.16
N GLU A 297 5.19 -5.92 -16.27
CA GLU A 297 4.93 -7.24 -16.86
C GLU A 297 5.53 -8.40 -16.05
N ASN A 298 6.57 -8.13 -15.23
CA ASN A 298 7.25 -9.13 -14.42
C ASN A 298 6.94 -8.98 -12.92
N SER A 299 5.86 -8.32 -12.57
CA SER A 299 5.46 -8.06 -11.19
C SER A 299 4.05 -8.55 -10.89
N ALA A 300 3.81 -8.84 -9.61
CA ALA A 300 2.49 -9.06 -9.05
C ALA A 300 2.06 -7.86 -8.17
N HIS A 301 1.91 -8.07 -6.85
CA HIS A 301 1.28 -7.09 -5.96
C HIS A 301 2.13 -5.85 -5.67
N SER A 302 3.44 -5.94 -5.84
CA SER A 302 4.36 -4.89 -5.40
C SER A 302 5.39 -4.51 -6.48
N PRO A 303 4.96 -3.99 -7.65
CA PRO A 303 5.87 -3.61 -8.73
C PRO A 303 6.93 -2.60 -8.30
N GLN A 304 6.64 -1.73 -7.33
CA GLN A 304 7.58 -0.78 -6.75
C GLN A 304 8.77 -1.45 -6.04
N TRP A 305 8.67 -2.75 -5.75
CA TRP A 305 9.75 -3.55 -5.14
C TRP A 305 10.24 -4.65 -6.06
N GLU A 306 9.35 -5.26 -6.84
CA GLU A 306 9.69 -6.36 -7.76
C GLU A 306 10.45 -5.87 -9.00
N GLU A 307 10.07 -4.71 -9.55
CA GLU A 307 10.72 -4.03 -10.68
C GLU A 307 11.11 -2.58 -10.28
N ALA A 308 11.78 -2.43 -9.13
CA ALA A 308 12.02 -1.13 -8.49
C ALA A 308 12.73 -0.10 -9.40
N GLU A 309 13.71 -0.52 -10.20
CA GLU A 309 14.44 0.36 -11.11
C GLU A 309 13.51 0.92 -12.20
N LEU A 310 12.73 0.04 -12.84
CA LEU A 310 11.74 0.42 -13.84
C LEU A 310 10.66 1.31 -13.23
N TRP A 311 10.18 0.95 -12.02
CA TRP A 311 9.18 1.73 -11.30
C TRP A 311 9.67 3.16 -10.99
N ASN A 312 10.89 3.30 -10.46
CA ASN A 312 11.47 4.60 -10.16
C ASN A 312 11.64 5.44 -11.42
N LYS A 313 12.14 4.85 -12.51
CA LYS A 313 12.27 5.55 -13.80
C LYS A 313 10.90 6.02 -14.33
N THR A 314 9.89 5.16 -14.26
CA THR A 314 8.52 5.48 -14.66
C THR A 314 7.96 6.62 -13.82
N PHE A 315 8.12 6.55 -12.49
CA PHE A 315 7.66 7.58 -11.56
C PHE A 315 8.31 8.93 -11.83
N ILE A 316 9.62 8.98 -12.07
CA ILE A 316 10.32 10.22 -12.46
C ILE A 316 9.71 10.78 -13.74
N GLY A 317 9.51 9.97 -14.78
CA GLY A 317 8.93 10.41 -16.05
C GLY A 317 7.53 11.00 -15.92
N LEU A 318 6.66 10.40 -15.08
CA LEU A 318 5.31 10.92 -14.83
C LEU A 318 5.31 12.31 -14.20
N PHE A 319 6.30 12.62 -13.37
CA PHE A 319 6.34 13.85 -12.56
C PHE A 319 7.54 14.76 -12.88
N GLU A 320 8.20 14.55 -14.03
CA GLU A 320 9.36 15.37 -14.44
C GLU A 320 9.01 16.86 -14.49
N HIS A 321 7.82 17.21 -14.97
CA HIS A 321 7.32 18.58 -15.03
C HIS A 321 7.25 19.28 -13.66
N LEU A 322 7.02 18.55 -12.56
CA LEU A 322 7.00 19.08 -11.20
C LEU A 322 8.40 19.28 -10.62
N THR A 323 9.43 18.66 -11.22
CA THR A 323 10.82 18.73 -10.72
C THR A 323 11.66 19.77 -11.44
N THR A 324 11.16 20.35 -12.53
CA THR A 324 11.87 21.34 -13.37
C THR A 324 11.45 22.77 -13.12
N GLU A 325 10.40 23.02 -12.35
CA GLU A 325 9.87 24.38 -12.05
C GLU A 325 10.52 25.04 -10.81
N ASN A 326 11.69 24.56 -10.36
CA ASN A 326 12.42 25.12 -9.20
C ASN A 326 13.72 25.83 -9.60
#